data_0a6195482a698cc2ce809e17cc4d9503
#
_entry.id   0a6195482a698cc2ce809e17cc4d9503
#
_cell.length_a   1.000
_cell.length_b   1.000
_cell.length_c   1.000
_cell.angle_alpha   90.00
_cell.angle_beta   90.00
_cell.angle_gamma   90.00
#
_symmetry.space_group_name_H-M   'P 1'
#
loop_
_entity.id
_entity.type
_entity.pdbx_description
1 polymer ?
#
loop_
_entity_poly.entity_id
_entity_poly.type
_entity_poly.pdbx_seq_one_letter_code
_entity_poly.pdbx_strand_id
1 'polypeptide(L)'
;MILTIDIGNTNIVMGCFHKDQLLLLERFSTEQDSTSLEYATIIREMLDLHEITPAQIRGGIISSVVPSVTNTVREAAEKFTGARMLVVGPGIKTGIKLAVDDPAQQGSDLIVGAVAGVHSYPVPQIIIDMGTATTVSVINRDKAYIGKMILPGVAVSLNALSGKAAQLPYISLEKPKKLIGSNTVDSMKSGILYGNAGAMDGLIDRINEELGEECTVVATGGLAGVITPLCRHEIILDEDLLLKGLLILYYKNCGNEKE
;
A
#
# COMPACT_ATOMS: atom_id res chain seq x y z
N MET A 1 -6.26 15.90 14.95
CA MET A 1 -5.58 14.77 14.28
C MET A 1 -6.35 14.38 13.03
N ILE A 2 -5.70 13.73 12.07
CA ILE A 2 -6.30 13.26 10.83
C ILE A 2 -6.20 11.74 10.78
N LEU A 3 -7.34 11.08 10.53
CA LEU A 3 -7.43 9.64 10.37
C LEU A 3 -7.24 9.27 8.88
N THR A 4 -6.32 8.36 8.59
CA THR A 4 -6.07 7.85 7.23
C THR A 4 -6.35 6.36 7.22
N ILE A 5 -7.14 5.89 6.25
CA ILE A 5 -7.56 4.49 6.16
C ILE A 5 -7.34 4.02 4.71
N ASP A 6 -6.55 2.97 4.55
CA ASP A 6 -6.39 2.28 3.26
C ASP A 6 -7.05 0.91 3.33
N ILE A 7 -8.05 0.70 2.48
CA ILE A 7 -8.86 -0.52 2.43
C ILE A 7 -8.42 -1.38 1.24
N GLY A 8 -7.56 -2.34 1.52
CA GLY A 8 -7.14 -3.37 0.58
C GLY A 8 -8.04 -4.62 0.63
N ASN A 9 -7.87 -5.52 -0.35
CA ASN A 9 -8.65 -6.76 -0.44
C ASN A 9 -8.44 -7.71 0.74
N THR A 10 -7.27 -7.70 1.36
CA THR A 10 -6.92 -8.62 2.47
C THR A 10 -6.88 -7.90 3.80
N ASN A 11 -6.37 -6.67 3.84
CA ASN A 11 -6.20 -5.91 5.07
C ASN A 11 -6.66 -4.47 4.89
N ILE A 12 -7.10 -3.90 5.98
CA ILE A 12 -7.30 -2.47 6.17
C ILE A 12 -6.12 -1.96 7.00
N VAL A 13 -5.48 -0.89 6.53
CA VAL A 13 -4.39 -0.21 7.25
C VAL A 13 -4.91 1.14 7.71
N MET A 14 -4.80 1.41 9.00
CA MET A 14 -5.25 2.64 9.62
C MET A 14 -4.08 3.40 10.22
N GLY A 15 -4.00 4.69 9.94
CA GLY A 15 -3.05 5.62 10.55
C GLY A 15 -3.74 6.82 11.14
N CYS A 16 -3.16 7.38 12.19
CA CYS A 16 -3.60 8.65 12.74
C CYS A 16 -2.43 9.62 12.81
N PHE A 17 -2.59 10.79 12.22
CA PHE A 17 -1.55 11.81 12.17
C PHE A 17 -1.90 13.02 13.04
N HIS A 18 -0.91 13.48 13.79
CA HIS A 18 -0.90 14.82 14.36
C HIS A 18 0.07 15.68 13.57
N LYS A 19 -0.45 16.61 12.76
CA LYS A 19 0.32 17.28 11.71
C LYS A 19 0.95 16.23 10.78
N ASP A 20 2.28 16.21 10.64
CA ASP A 20 3.00 15.25 9.78
C ASP A 20 3.55 14.04 10.56
N GLN A 21 3.30 13.98 11.88
CA GLN A 21 3.75 12.88 12.72
C GLN A 21 2.70 11.77 12.78
N LEU A 22 3.07 10.57 12.36
CA LEU A 22 2.27 9.36 12.52
C LEU A 22 2.32 8.91 13.98
N LEU A 23 1.15 8.87 14.65
CA LEU A 23 1.01 8.47 16.04
C LEU A 23 0.48 7.05 16.19
N LEU A 24 -0.25 6.56 15.19
CA LEU A 24 -0.85 5.25 15.17
C LEU A 24 -0.66 4.66 13.76
N LEU A 25 -0.24 3.40 13.70
CA LEU A 25 -0.25 2.58 12.50
C LEU A 25 -0.69 1.18 12.92
N GLU A 26 -1.89 0.79 12.50
CA GLU A 26 -2.44 -0.51 12.80
C GLU A 26 -3.02 -1.16 11.54
N ARG A 27 -3.10 -2.49 11.59
CA ARG A 27 -3.60 -3.30 10.48
C ARG A 27 -4.56 -4.37 11.00
N PHE A 28 -5.67 -4.55 10.28
CA PHE A 28 -6.64 -5.60 10.55
C PHE A 28 -7.21 -6.18 9.26
N SER A 29 -7.85 -7.34 9.35
CA SER A 29 -8.41 -8.04 8.18
C SER A 29 -9.56 -7.27 7.55
N THR A 30 -9.67 -7.36 6.22
CA THR A 30 -10.83 -6.86 5.48
C THR A 30 -11.92 -7.93 5.49
N GLU A 31 -12.96 -7.72 6.29
CA GLU A 31 -14.10 -8.62 6.41
C GLU A 31 -15.31 -8.04 5.66
N GLN A 32 -15.68 -8.66 4.53
CA GLN A 32 -16.71 -8.09 3.66
C GLN A 32 -18.12 -8.13 4.26
N ASP A 33 -18.37 -9.08 5.17
CA ASP A 33 -19.66 -9.27 5.82
C ASP A 33 -19.79 -8.52 7.16
N SER A 34 -18.72 -7.83 7.60
CA SER A 34 -18.76 -7.03 8.84
C SER A 34 -19.65 -5.81 8.73
N THR A 35 -20.37 -5.56 9.80
CA THR A 35 -21.25 -4.40 9.97
C THR A 35 -20.46 -3.13 10.33
N SER A 36 -21.11 -1.96 10.18
CA SER A 36 -20.50 -0.69 10.61
C SER A 36 -20.24 -0.63 12.12
N LEU A 37 -20.99 -1.40 12.94
CA LEU A 37 -20.74 -1.48 14.38
C LEU A 37 -19.47 -2.26 14.72
N GLU A 38 -19.21 -3.37 14.00
CA GLU A 38 -17.99 -4.17 14.18
C GLU A 38 -16.77 -3.35 13.79
N TYR A 39 -16.78 -2.69 12.65
CA TYR A 39 -15.70 -1.79 12.25
C TYR A 39 -15.53 -0.60 13.22
N ALA A 40 -16.61 -0.02 13.71
CA ALA A 40 -16.53 1.06 14.72
C ALA A 40 -15.90 0.58 16.03
N THR A 41 -16.15 -0.68 16.42
CA THR A 41 -15.52 -1.28 17.61
C THR A 41 -14.03 -1.48 17.40
N ILE A 42 -13.61 -1.98 16.24
CA ILE A 42 -12.19 -2.14 15.89
C ILE A 42 -11.48 -0.77 15.88
N ILE A 43 -12.07 0.22 15.23
CA ILE A 43 -11.51 1.59 15.16
C ILE A 43 -11.38 2.16 16.59
N ARG A 44 -12.38 1.98 17.44
CA ARG A 44 -12.34 2.41 18.84
C ARG A 44 -11.18 1.75 19.58
N GLU A 45 -11.07 0.42 19.52
CA GLU A 45 -10.01 -0.32 20.22
C GLU A 45 -8.62 0.12 19.78
N MET A 46 -8.41 0.36 18.48
CA MET A 46 -7.14 0.87 17.96
C MET A 46 -6.81 2.26 18.49
N LEU A 47 -7.79 3.18 18.49
CA LEU A 47 -7.58 4.53 19.01
C LEU A 47 -7.35 4.50 20.53
N ASP A 48 -8.09 3.67 21.27
CA ASP A 48 -7.93 3.51 22.72
C ASP A 48 -6.56 2.95 23.10
N LEU A 49 -6.02 1.96 22.33
CA LEU A 49 -4.66 1.42 22.53
C LEU A 49 -3.57 2.48 22.41
N HIS A 50 -3.79 3.52 21.63
CA HIS A 50 -2.85 4.63 21.42
C HIS A 50 -3.25 5.90 22.18
N GLU A 51 -4.18 5.80 23.13
CA GLU A 51 -4.65 6.90 23.97
C GLU A 51 -5.22 8.09 23.18
N ILE A 52 -5.78 7.82 21.97
CA ILE A 52 -6.38 8.81 21.09
C ILE A 52 -7.89 8.84 21.30
N THR A 53 -8.42 9.97 21.74
CA THR A 53 -9.87 10.14 21.93
C THR A 53 -10.57 10.57 20.63
N PRO A 54 -11.85 10.19 20.41
CA PRO A 54 -12.61 10.60 19.22
C PRO A 54 -12.62 12.11 18.99
N ALA A 55 -12.70 12.91 20.06
CA ALA A 55 -12.72 14.37 19.99
C ALA A 55 -11.44 15.00 19.43
N GLN A 56 -10.33 14.27 19.42
CA GLN A 56 -9.08 14.72 18.82
C GLN A 56 -9.05 14.55 17.29
N ILE A 57 -9.95 13.73 16.73
CA ILE A 57 -10.03 13.49 15.28
C ILE A 57 -10.87 14.61 14.66
N ARG A 58 -10.25 15.43 13.81
CA ARG A 58 -10.89 16.55 13.11
C ARG A 58 -11.44 16.17 11.74
N GLY A 59 -10.98 15.07 11.17
CA GLY A 59 -11.39 14.56 9.87
C GLY A 59 -10.58 13.34 9.48
N GLY A 60 -10.88 12.79 8.32
CA GLY A 60 -10.09 11.67 7.79
C GLY A 60 -10.28 11.48 6.29
N ILE A 61 -9.54 10.55 5.77
CA ILE A 61 -9.55 10.19 4.35
C ILE A 61 -9.36 8.69 4.17
N ILE A 62 -10.09 8.14 3.22
CA ILE A 62 -10.15 6.70 2.94
C ILE A 62 -9.73 6.47 1.49
N SER A 63 -8.75 5.60 1.26
CA SER A 63 -8.53 4.91 -0.01
C SER A 63 -9.17 3.54 0.06
N SER A 64 -9.74 3.06 -1.03
CA SER A 64 -10.33 1.73 -1.06
C SER A 64 -10.34 1.13 -2.46
N VAL A 65 -9.99 -0.15 -2.53
CA VAL A 65 -10.16 -1.02 -3.70
C VAL A 65 -11.23 -2.10 -3.46
N VAL A 66 -12.02 -1.95 -2.38
CA VAL A 66 -13.11 -2.87 -1.99
C VAL A 66 -14.44 -2.11 -1.84
N PRO A 67 -15.17 -1.88 -2.95
CA PRO A 67 -16.38 -1.06 -2.94
C PRO A 67 -17.46 -1.51 -1.94
N SER A 68 -17.59 -2.82 -1.71
CA SER A 68 -18.56 -3.40 -0.75
C SER A 68 -18.32 -2.99 0.69
N VAL A 69 -17.06 -2.70 1.07
CA VAL A 69 -16.65 -2.38 2.44
C VAL A 69 -16.50 -0.87 2.67
N THR A 70 -16.25 -0.11 1.60
CA THR A 70 -15.90 1.32 1.67
C THR A 70 -16.90 2.15 2.47
N ASN A 71 -18.20 2.02 2.16
CA ASN A 71 -19.24 2.78 2.85
C ASN A 71 -19.39 2.35 4.31
N THR A 72 -19.32 1.05 4.58
CA THR A 72 -19.44 0.49 5.94
C THR A 72 -18.33 1.01 6.86
N VAL A 73 -17.07 1.02 6.38
CA VAL A 73 -15.94 1.56 7.15
C VAL A 73 -16.03 3.07 7.30
N ARG A 74 -16.46 3.80 6.24
CA ARG A 74 -16.69 5.25 6.32
C ARG A 74 -17.71 5.59 7.39
N GLU A 75 -18.89 4.95 7.37
CA GLU A 75 -19.95 5.15 8.36
C GLU A 75 -19.48 4.81 9.77
N ALA A 76 -18.71 3.73 9.93
CA ALA A 76 -18.13 3.34 11.20
C ALA A 76 -17.19 4.42 11.76
N ALA A 77 -16.29 4.93 10.93
CA ALA A 77 -15.34 5.97 11.32
C ALA A 77 -16.05 7.29 11.65
N GLU A 78 -16.99 7.73 10.79
CA GLU A 78 -17.77 8.96 11.01
C GLU A 78 -18.65 8.87 12.26
N LYS A 79 -19.32 7.73 12.48
CA LYS A 79 -20.17 7.50 13.65
C LYS A 79 -19.38 7.52 14.95
N PHE A 80 -18.19 6.93 14.97
CA PHE A 80 -17.38 6.87 16.18
C PHE A 80 -16.66 8.17 16.47
N THR A 81 -16.07 8.81 15.45
CA THR A 81 -15.27 10.03 15.64
C THR A 81 -16.08 11.32 15.61
N GLY A 82 -17.27 11.31 15.01
CA GLY A 82 -18.05 12.51 14.70
C GLY A 82 -17.45 13.37 13.58
N ALA A 83 -16.33 12.95 12.99
CA ALA A 83 -15.60 13.68 11.96
C ALA A 83 -15.93 13.13 10.57
N ARG A 84 -15.97 14.01 9.57
CA ARG A 84 -16.23 13.64 8.17
C ARG A 84 -15.03 12.90 7.57
N MET A 85 -15.30 11.83 6.81
CA MET A 85 -14.31 11.08 6.06
C MET A 85 -14.44 11.36 4.56
N LEU A 86 -13.36 11.87 3.94
CA LEU A 86 -13.24 11.90 2.49
C LEU A 86 -13.00 10.49 1.96
N VAL A 87 -13.45 10.22 0.74
CA VAL A 87 -13.12 8.99 0.02
C VAL A 87 -12.35 9.37 -1.25
N VAL A 88 -11.20 8.74 -1.47
CA VAL A 88 -10.41 8.94 -2.69
C VAL A 88 -11.18 8.36 -3.87
N GLY A 89 -11.43 9.19 -4.86
CA GLY A 89 -12.20 8.82 -6.05
C GLY A 89 -12.35 9.97 -7.02
N PRO A 90 -13.26 9.88 -7.98
CA PRO A 90 -13.49 10.95 -8.96
C PRO A 90 -13.76 12.31 -8.28
N GLY A 91 -13.04 13.34 -8.74
CA GLY A 91 -13.16 14.70 -8.19
C GLY A 91 -12.16 15.05 -7.10
N ILE A 92 -11.41 14.13 -6.55
CA ILE A 92 -10.29 14.40 -5.63
C ILE A 92 -9.15 15.09 -6.40
N LYS A 93 -8.66 16.21 -5.85
CA LYS A 93 -7.49 16.90 -6.37
C LYS A 93 -6.23 16.15 -5.96
N THR A 94 -5.61 15.44 -6.89
CA THR A 94 -4.38 14.66 -6.62
C THR A 94 -3.13 15.51 -6.73
N GLY A 95 -3.11 16.47 -7.67
CA GLY A 95 -1.95 17.30 -7.96
C GLY A 95 -0.85 16.59 -8.76
N ILE A 96 -1.12 15.38 -9.24
CA ILE A 96 -0.28 14.67 -10.21
C ILE A 96 -1.04 14.51 -11.52
N LYS A 97 -0.31 14.44 -12.63
CA LYS A 97 -0.88 14.13 -13.94
C LYS A 97 -0.97 12.62 -14.11
N LEU A 98 -2.13 12.13 -14.54
CA LEU A 98 -2.32 10.73 -14.93
C LEU A 98 -2.21 10.67 -16.47
N ALA A 99 -1.06 10.23 -16.96
CA ALA A 99 -0.77 10.10 -18.40
C ALA A 99 -0.91 8.64 -18.84
N VAL A 100 -2.09 8.09 -18.62
CA VAL A 100 -2.50 6.72 -18.96
C VAL A 100 -3.75 6.75 -19.82
N ASP A 101 -4.03 5.67 -20.55
CA ASP A 101 -5.15 5.59 -21.48
C ASP A 101 -6.51 5.79 -20.79
N ASP A 102 -6.70 5.17 -19.62
CA ASP A 102 -7.90 5.33 -18.82
C ASP A 102 -7.57 5.67 -17.35
N PRO A 103 -7.57 6.97 -17.01
CA PRO A 103 -7.33 7.42 -15.64
C PRO A 103 -8.37 6.91 -14.63
N ALA A 104 -9.62 6.64 -15.06
CA ALA A 104 -10.70 6.21 -14.18
C ALA A 104 -10.55 4.75 -13.71
N GLN A 105 -9.77 3.94 -14.44
CA GLN A 105 -9.48 2.55 -14.08
C GLN A 105 -8.26 2.42 -13.15
N GLN A 106 -7.65 3.52 -12.73
CA GLN A 106 -6.55 3.43 -11.77
C GLN A 106 -7.11 3.24 -10.36
N GLY A 107 -6.59 2.23 -9.65
CA GLY A 107 -6.92 2.01 -8.23
C GLY A 107 -6.56 3.24 -7.39
N SER A 108 -7.37 3.52 -6.38
CA SER A 108 -7.12 4.64 -5.48
C SER A 108 -5.79 4.52 -4.74
N ASP A 109 -5.41 3.31 -4.36
CA ASP A 109 -4.13 2.94 -3.74
C ASP A 109 -2.93 3.37 -4.60
N LEU A 110 -2.97 3.09 -5.92
CA LEU A 110 -1.91 3.47 -6.86
C LEU A 110 -1.75 4.99 -6.98
N ILE A 111 -2.90 5.71 -7.02
CA ILE A 111 -2.90 7.17 -7.05
C ILE A 111 -2.34 7.74 -5.75
N VAL A 112 -2.76 7.20 -4.62
CA VAL A 112 -2.28 7.60 -3.29
C VAL A 112 -0.77 7.37 -3.17
N GLY A 113 -0.28 6.20 -3.57
CA GLY A 113 1.15 5.88 -3.59
C GLY A 113 1.95 6.84 -4.49
N ALA A 114 1.43 7.14 -5.70
CA ALA A 114 2.07 8.09 -6.61
C ALA A 114 2.13 9.51 -6.05
N VAL A 115 1.07 9.98 -5.37
CA VAL A 115 1.05 11.28 -4.70
C VAL A 115 2.10 11.35 -3.59
N ALA A 116 2.20 10.29 -2.77
CA ALA A 116 3.22 10.20 -1.72
C ALA A 116 4.63 10.20 -2.31
N GLY A 117 4.86 9.39 -3.33
CA GLY A 117 6.16 9.29 -4.00
C GLY A 117 6.62 10.63 -4.56
N VAL A 118 5.77 11.30 -5.36
CA VAL A 118 6.09 12.61 -5.95
C VAL A 118 6.36 13.69 -4.91
N HIS A 119 5.74 13.58 -3.73
CA HIS A 119 5.94 14.52 -2.65
C HIS A 119 7.25 14.29 -1.90
N SER A 120 7.63 13.03 -1.70
CA SER A 120 8.67 12.64 -0.74
C SER A 120 10.00 12.25 -1.38
N TYR A 121 10.00 11.88 -2.66
CA TYR A 121 11.19 11.31 -3.32
C TYR A 121 11.49 11.96 -4.67
N PRO A 122 12.75 11.91 -5.14
CA PRO A 122 13.11 12.39 -6.47
C PRO A 122 12.40 11.62 -7.59
N VAL A 123 12.13 12.30 -8.71
CA VAL A 123 11.63 11.68 -9.95
C VAL A 123 12.77 11.56 -10.98
N PRO A 124 12.74 10.61 -11.94
CA PRO A 124 11.69 9.61 -12.14
C PRO A 124 11.67 8.56 -11.03
N GLN A 125 10.52 7.87 -10.88
CA GLN A 125 10.32 6.94 -9.77
C GLN A 125 9.67 5.64 -10.22
N ILE A 126 10.04 4.56 -9.53
CA ILE A 126 9.33 3.29 -9.52
C ILE A 126 8.79 3.09 -8.12
N ILE A 127 7.48 2.91 -7.99
CA ILE A 127 6.83 2.57 -6.72
C ILE A 127 6.36 1.13 -6.80
N ILE A 128 6.87 0.28 -5.90
CA ILE A 128 6.54 -1.14 -5.80
C ILE A 128 5.68 -1.33 -4.55
N ASP A 129 4.41 -1.71 -4.73
CA ASP A 129 3.54 -2.10 -3.62
C ASP A 129 3.39 -3.62 -3.59
N MET A 130 3.87 -4.24 -2.52
CA MET A 130 3.88 -5.69 -2.32
C MET A 130 2.72 -6.14 -1.41
N GLY A 131 1.51 -6.00 -1.93
CA GLY A 131 0.25 -6.40 -1.31
C GLY A 131 -0.27 -7.76 -1.76
N THR A 132 -1.61 -7.89 -1.86
CA THR A 132 -2.30 -9.07 -2.43
C THR A 132 -1.87 -9.29 -3.90
N ALA A 133 -1.77 -8.22 -4.67
CA ALA A 133 -0.99 -8.17 -5.90
C ALA A 133 0.31 -7.42 -5.62
N THR A 134 1.35 -7.68 -6.40
CA THR A 134 2.51 -6.79 -6.47
C THR A 134 2.30 -5.83 -7.64
N THR A 135 2.22 -4.54 -7.36
CA THR A 135 2.11 -3.51 -8.39
C THR A 135 3.42 -2.73 -8.52
N VAL A 136 3.79 -2.40 -9.75
CA VAL A 136 4.98 -1.60 -10.07
C VAL A 136 4.50 -0.39 -10.85
N SER A 137 4.40 0.75 -10.19
CA SER A 137 3.94 2.03 -10.74
C SER A 137 5.11 2.88 -11.18
N VAL A 138 4.98 3.57 -12.32
CA VAL A 138 6.05 4.39 -12.90
C VAL A 138 5.62 5.85 -12.98
N ILE A 139 6.44 6.72 -12.41
CA ILE A 139 6.29 8.18 -12.47
C ILE A 139 7.50 8.74 -13.21
N ASN A 140 7.25 9.48 -14.29
CA ASN A 140 8.30 10.06 -15.10
C ASN A 140 8.89 11.36 -14.50
N ARG A 141 9.90 11.93 -15.17
CA ARG A 141 10.56 13.17 -14.78
C ARG A 141 9.61 14.37 -14.68
N ASP A 142 8.52 14.38 -15.44
CA ASP A 142 7.50 15.45 -15.42
C ASP A 142 6.48 15.28 -14.27
N LYS A 143 6.76 14.37 -13.31
CA LYS A 143 5.85 14.01 -12.20
C LYS A 143 4.51 13.46 -12.69
N ALA A 144 4.48 12.87 -13.87
CA ALA A 144 3.30 12.20 -14.41
C ALA A 144 3.35 10.70 -14.12
N TYR A 145 2.25 10.17 -13.62
CA TYR A 145 2.01 8.73 -13.55
C TYR A 145 1.77 8.22 -14.97
N ILE A 146 2.66 7.39 -15.50
CA ILE A 146 2.67 6.97 -16.91
C ILE A 146 2.23 5.54 -17.13
N GLY A 147 2.15 4.73 -16.08
CA GLY A 147 1.71 3.35 -16.20
C GLY A 147 2.06 2.49 -15.00
N LYS A 148 1.71 1.22 -15.11
CA LYS A 148 1.96 0.22 -14.06
C LYS A 148 2.12 -1.17 -14.65
N MET A 149 2.74 -2.05 -13.86
CA MET A 149 2.68 -3.51 -14.04
C MET A 149 1.98 -4.13 -12.85
N ILE A 150 1.30 -5.24 -13.05
CA ILE A 150 0.59 -5.99 -12.01
C ILE A 150 1.08 -7.43 -12.06
N LEU A 151 1.61 -7.90 -10.95
CA LEU A 151 2.09 -9.27 -10.77
C LEU A 151 1.29 -9.95 -9.65
N PRO A 152 1.26 -11.29 -9.62
CA PRO A 152 0.76 -12.00 -8.45
C PRO A 152 1.58 -11.61 -7.21
N GLY A 153 0.92 -11.31 -6.11
CA GLY A 153 1.61 -11.03 -4.85
C GLY A 153 2.35 -12.26 -4.33
N VAL A 154 3.36 -12.01 -3.49
CA VAL A 154 4.26 -13.08 -2.97
C VAL A 154 3.47 -14.17 -2.24
N ALA A 155 2.52 -13.78 -1.37
CA ALA A 155 1.68 -14.74 -0.64
C ALA A 155 0.71 -15.48 -1.57
N VAL A 156 0.15 -14.80 -2.57
CA VAL A 156 -0.74 -15.41 -3.59
C VAL A 156 0.04 -16.44 -4.41
N SER A 157 1.27 -16.13 -4.82
CA SER A 157 2.15 -17.05 -5.56
C SER A 157 2.47 -18.29 -4.74
N LEU A 158 2.79 -18.12 -3.45
CA LEU A 158 3.05 -19.23 -2.54
C LEU A 158 1.80 -20.12 -2.35
N ASN A 159 0.66 -19.50 -2.07
CA ASN A 159 -0.60 -20.23 -1.86
C ASN A 159 -1.04 -20.98 -3.11
N ALA A 160 -0.87 -20.37 -4.30
CA ALA A 160 -1.16 -21.03 -5.57
C ALA A 160 -0.26 -22.25 -5.80
N LEU A 161 1.03 -22.16 -5.46
CA LEU A 161 1.97 -23.25 -5.58
C LEU A 161 1.62 -24.40 -4.61
N SER A 162 1.45 -24.11 -3.33
CA SER A 162 1.10 -25.10 -2.31
C SER A 162 -0.29 -25.73 -2.53
N GLY A 163 -1.26 -24.95 -3.01
CA GLY A 163 -2.62 -25.42 -3.24
C GLY A 163 -2.81 -26.24 -4.52
N LYS A 164 -1.89 -26.12 -5.50
CA LYS A 164 -1.98 -26.83 -6.80
C LYS A 164 -1.02 -28.02 -6.91
N ALA A 165 0.05 -28.05 -6.13
CA ALA A 165 1.04 -29.11 -6.18
C ALA A 165 0.89 -30.03 -4.95
N ALA A 166 0.32 -31.21 -5.15
CA ALA A 166 -0.07 -32.12 -4.07
C ALA A 166 1.06 -32.54 -3.10
N GLN A 167 2.31 -32.42 -3.49
CA GLN A 167 3.48 -32.78 -2.67
C GLN A 167 4.17 -31.57 -2.02
N LEU A 168 3.71 -30.34 -2.28
CA LEU A 168 4.33 -29.14 -1.74
C LEU A 168 3.59 -28.68 -0.48
N PRO A 169 4.27 -28.58 0.67
CA PRO A 169 3.65 -28.16 1.92
C PRO A 169 3.39 -26.66 1.96
N TYR A 170 2.53 -26.23 2.89
CA TYR A 170 2.49 -24.81 3.29
C TYR A 170 3.77 -24.47 4.05
N ILE A 171 4.37 -23.35 3.72
CA ILE A 171 5.62 -22.87 4.32
C ILE A 171 5.48 -21.41 4.79
N SER A 172 6.31 -21.01 5.76
CA SER A 172 6.47 -19.60 6.16
C SER A 172 7.39 -18.86 5.18
N LEU A 173 7.15 -17.55 5.03
CA LEU A 173 7.98 -16.65 4.19
C LEU A 173 9.21 -16.17 4.97
N GLU A 174 10.07 -17.08 5.35
CA GLU A 174 11.36 -16.81 6.02
C GLU A 174 12.50 -17.04 5.05
N LYS A 175 13.58 -16.25 5.20
CA LYS A 175 14.76 -16.37 4.37
C LYS A 175 15.34 -17.79 4.46
N PRO A 176 15.57 -18.48 3.33
CA PRO A 176 16.18 -19.80 3.33
C PRO A 176 17.66 -19.71 3.73
N LYS A 177 18.22 -20.83 4.21
CA LYS A 177 19.63 -20.90 4.62
C LYS A 177 20.58 -20.67 3.45
N LYS A 178 20.19 -21.11 2.24
CA LYS A 178 20.98 -21.01 1.00
C LYS A 178 20.07 -20.66 -0.16
N LEU A 179 20.61 -20.00 -1.17
CA LEU A 179 19.92 -19.72 -2.43
C LEU A 179 19.50 -21.03 -3.13
N ILE A 180 20.38 -22.02 -3.19
CA ILE A 180 20.06 -23.34 -3.75
C ILE A 180 19.59 -24.22 -2.60
N GLY A 181 18.27 -24.45 -2.51
CA GLY A 181 17.67 -25.31 -1.50
C GLY A 181 18.03 -26.79 -1.74
N SER A 182 18.29 -27.51 -0.68
CA SER A 182 18.60 -28.96 -0.71
C SER A 182 17.47 -29.85 -0.18
N ASN A 183 16.34 -29.25 0.19
CA ASN A 183 15.11 -29.91 0.56
C ASN A 183 13.92 -29.08 0.03
N THR A 184 12.72 -29.69 0.00
CA THR A 184 11.52 -29.07 -0.58
C THR A 184 11.18 -27.71 0.05
N VAL A 185 11.22 -27.59 1.38
CA VAL A 185 10.87 -26.36 2.10
C VAL A 185 11.84 -25.22 1.75
N ASP A 186 13.15 -25.45 1.85
CA ASP A 186 14.15 -24.44 1.51
C ASP A 186 14.13 -24.09 0.02
N SER A 187 13.86 -25.08 -0.86
CA SER A 187 13.72 -24.84 -2.30
C SER A 187 12.50 -23.95 -2.61
N MET A 188 11.37 -24.17 -1.95
CA MET A 188 10.18 -23.36 -2.09
C MET A 188 10.41 -21.95 -1.55
N LYS A 189 10.99 -21.81 -0.34
CA LYS A 189 11.34 -20.50 0.24
C LYS A 189 12.23 -19.72 -0.69
N SER A 190 13.29 -20.38 -1.20
CA SER A 190 14.24 -19.76 -2.13
C SER A 190 13.56 -19.32 -3.43
N GLY A 191 12.78 -20.21 -4.05
CA GLY A 191 12.09 -19.91 -5.31
C GLY A 191 11.13 -18.73 -5.19
N ILE A 192 10.35 -18.68 -4.12
CA ILE A 192 9.39 -17.58 -3.88
C ILE A 192 10.13 -16.27 -3.57
N LEU A 193 11.07 -16.27 -2.64
CA LEU A 193 11.69 -15.03 -2.18
C LEU A 193 12.67 -14.46 -3.21
N TYR A 194 13.64 -15.25 -3.66
CA TYR A 194 14.62 -14.79 -4.65
C TYR A 194 14.03 -14.68 -6.07
N GLY A 195 12.96 -15.46 -6.37
CA GLY A 195 12.24 -15.31 -7.62
C GLY A 195 11.53 -13.95 -7.70
N ASN A 196 10.88 -13.51 -6.63
CA ASN A 196 10.27 -12.18 -6.57
C ASN A 196 11.33 -11.07 -6.56
N ALA A 197 12.41 -11.19 -5.78
CA ALA A 197 13.51 -10.23 -5.80
C ALA A 197 14.13 -10.09 -7.20
N GLY A 198 14.42 -11.22 -7.87
CA GLY A 198 14.94 -11.19 -9.25
C GLY A 198 13.97 -10.63 -10.28
N ALA A 199 12.65 -10.82 -10.07
CA ALA A 199 11.63 -10.18 -10.89
C ALA A 199 11.66 -8.65 -10.72
N MET A 200 11.77 -8.16 -9.47
CA MET A 200 11.85 -6.71 -9.19
C MET A 200 13.11 -6.11 -9.83
N ASP A 201 14.29 -6.74 -9.60
CA ASP A 201 15.54 -6.29 -10.23
C ASP A 201 15.41 -6.19 -11.75
N GLY A 202 14.90 -7.25 -12.38
CA GLY A 202 14.74 -7.27 -13.83
C GLY A 202 13.69 -6.31 -14.39
N LEU A 203 12.67 -5.92 -13.60
CA LEU A 203 11.70 -4.90 -13.98
C LEU A 203 12.30 -3.50 -13.84
N ILE A 204 13.05 -3.25 -12.77
CA ILE A 204 13.75 -1.97 -12.57
C ILE A 204 14.71 -1.72 -13.73
N ASP A 205 15.52 -2.70 -14.11
CA ASP A 205 16.43 -2.58 -15.25
C ASP A 205 15.69 -2.18 -16.55
N ARG A 206 14.59 -2.88 -16.86
CA ARG A 206 13.81 -2.64 -18.08
C ARG A 206 13.12 -1.29 -18.09
N ILE A 207 12.63 -0.82 -16.92
CA ILE A 207 12.01 0.50 -16.81
C ILE A 207 13.05 1.60 -17.00
N ASN A 208 14.24 1.45 -16.38
CA ASN A 208 15.34 2.39 -16.55
C ASN A 208 15.81 2.44 -18.02
N GLU A 209 15.91 1.29 -18.67
CA GLU A 209 16.22 1.20 -20.11
C GLU A 209 15.15 1.91 -20.98
N GLU A 210 13.86 1.69 -20.70
CA GLU A 210 12.75 2.29 -21.46
C GLU A 210 12.68 3.82 -21.26
N LEU A 211 12.96 4.31 -20.04
CA LEU A 211 12.97 5.73 -19.73
C LEU A 211 14.29 6.41 -20.15
N GLY A 212 15.36 5.65 -20.35
CA GLY A 212 16.69 6.15 -20.65
C GLY A 212 17.38 6.84 -19.46
N GLU A 213 16.93 6.58 -18.24
CA GLU A 213 17.45 7.17 -17.01
C GLU A 213 17.18 6.31 -15.78
N GLU A 214 18.02 6.48 -14.74
CA GLU A 214 17.87 5.78 -13.46
C GLU A 214 16.70 6.34 -12.64
N CYS A 215 15.84 5.45 -12.14
CA CYS A 215 14.72 5.79 -11.29
C CYS A 215 15.06 5.66 -9.80
N THR A 216 14.49 6.54 -8.99
CA THR A 216 14.39 6.30 -7.55
C THR A 216 13.36 5.18 -7.32
N VAL A 217 13.77 4.12 -6.62
CA VAL A 217 12.89 2.97 -6.37
C VAL A 217 12.41 3.00 -4.93
N VAL A 218 11.09 3.02 -4.74
CA VAL A 218 10.44 3.00 -3.41
C VAL A 218 9.55 1.77 -3.33
N ALA A 219 9.63 1.04 -2.22
CA ALA A 219 8.78 -0.11 -1.98
C ALA A 219 7.93 0.09 -0.72
N THR A 220 6.71 -0.41 -0.78
CA THR A 220 5.73 -0.46 0.30
C THR A 220 4.96 -1.78 0.28
N GLY A 221 4.03 -1.93 1.21
CA GLY A 221 3.23 -3.15 1.33
C GLY A 221 3.80 -4.16 2.31
N GLY A 222 2.94 -5.07 2.78
CA GLY A 222 3.23 -5.94 3.92
C GLY A 222 4.37 -6.94 3.74
N LEU A 223 4.78 -7.22 2.51
CA LEU A 223 5.89 -8.13 2.20
C LEU A 223 7.12 -7.44 1.60
N ALA A 224 7.09 -6.12 1.44
CA ALA A 224 8.20 -5.35 0.91
C ALA A 224 9.47 -5.53 1.78
N GLY A 225 9.35 -5.44 3.10
CA GLY A 225 10.48 -5.62 4.04
C GLY A 225 11.13 -7.00 3.98
N VAL A 226 10.44 -8.02 3.44
CA VAL A 226 11.00 -9.37 3.28
C VAL A 226 11.74 -9.52 1.94
N ILE A 227 11.26 -8.84 0.89
CA ILE A 227 11.78 -8.99 -0.49
C ILE A 227 12.90 -7.99 -0.79
N THR A 228 12.73 -6.72 -0.41
CA THR A 228 13.70 -5.65 -0.76
C THR A 228 15.14 -5.94 -0.34
N PRO A 229 15.41 -6.55 0.86
CA PRO A 229 16.79 -6.89 1.24
C PRO A 229 17.44 -7.99 0.40
N LEU A 230 16.68 -8.66 -0.47
CA LEU A 230 17.15 -9.71 -1.36
C LEU A 230 17.38 -9.21 -2.80
N CYS A 231 16.92 -8.00 -3.11
CA CYS A 231 17.13 -7.33 -4.39
C CYS A 231 18.58 -6.85 -4.51
N ARG A 232 19.03 -6.66 -5.76
CA ARG A 232 20.34 -6.11 -6.08
C ARG A 232 20.34 -4.59 -6.18
N HIS A 233 19.19 -4.03 -6.61
CA HIS A 233 18.99 -2.59 -6.65
C HIS A 233 18.79 -2.02 -5.24
N GLU A 234 19.22 -0.78 -5.05
CA GLU A 234 18.87 -0.01 -3.86
C GLU A 234 17.38 0.35 -3.92
N ILE A 235 16.62 -0.10 -2.94
CA ILE A 235 15.18 0.12 -2.84
C ILE A 235 14.87 0.75 -1.49
N ILE A 236 14.27 1.93 -1.50
CA ILE A 236 13.85 2.63 -0.29
C ILE A 236 12.57 1.95 0.22
N LEU A 237 12.62 1.39 1.42
CA LEU A 237 11.43 0.84 2.07
C LEU A 237 10.68 1.97 2.80
N ASP A 238 9.41 2.17 2.44
CA ASP A 238 8.51 3.12 3.08
C ASP A 238 7.17 2.42 3.41
N GLU A 239 7.09 1.88 4.62
CA GLU A 239 5.96 1.04 5.04
C GLU A 239 4.64 1.82 5.20
N ASP A 240 4.71 3.13 5.46
CA ASP A 240 3.57 4.02 5.65
C ASP A 240 3.31 4.96 4.44
N LEU A 241 3.90 4.65 3.28
CA LEU A 241 3.80 5.46 2.06
C LEU A 241 2.34 5.82 1.70
N LEU A 242 1.43 4.85 1.71
CA LEU A 242 0.03 5.08 1.37
C LEU A 242 -0.66 5.99 2.39
N LEU A 243 -0.39 5.84 3.68
CA LEU A 243 -0.96 6.68 4.72
C LEU A 243 -0.46 8.13 4.61
N LYS A 244 0.81 8.33 4.27
CA LYS A 244 1.37 9.66 3.95
C LYS A 244 0.69 10.27 2.73
N GLY A 245 0.48 9.48 1.68
CA GLY A 245 -0.24 9.92 0.49
C GLY A 245 -1.67 10.36 0.77
N LEU A 246 -2.37 9.61 1.62
CA LEU A 246 -3.69 9.97 2.10
C LEU A 246 -3.68 11.29 2.86
N LEU A 247 -2.74 11.50 3.77
CA LEU A 247 -2.61 12.75 4.51
C LEU A 247 -2.40 13.95 3.58
N ILE A 248 -1.51 13.81 2.58
CA ILE A 248 -1.25 14.83 1.56
C ILE A 248 -2.54 15.16 0.79
N LEU A 249 -3.28 14.13 0.37
CA LEU A 249 -4.55 14.29 -0.32
C LEU A 249 -5.61 14.98 0.56
N TYR A 250 -5.67 14.63 1.85
CA TYR A 250 -6.57 15.28 2.79
C TYR A 250 -6.33 16.80 2.84
N TYR A 251 -5.10 17.21 3.11
CA TYR A 251 -4.76 18.65 3.17
C TYR A 251 -4.98 19.38 1.84
N LYS A 252 -4.73 18.72 0.72
CA LYS A 252 -4.97 19.32 -0.60
C LYS A 252 -6.45 19.57 -0.91
N ASN A 253 -7.36 18.78 -0.31
CA ASN A 253 -8.80 18.85 -0.59
C ASN A 253 -9.62 19.54 0.50
N CYS A 254 -9.15 19.53 1.74
CA CYS A 254 -9.83 20.18 2.88
C CYS A 254 -9.23 21.54 3.25
N GLY A 255 -8.10 21.93 2.65
CA GLY A 255 -7.32 23.09 3.05
C GLY A 255 -6.41 22.77 4.24
N ASN A 256 -5.26 23.46 4.30
CA ASN A 256 -4.39 23.44 5.46
C ASN A 256 -5.01 24.34 6.53
N GLU A 257 -5.78 23.80 7.44
CA GLU A 257 -5.90 24.41 8.76
C GLU A 257 -4.59 24.14 9.52
N LYS A 258 -3.56 24.88 9.12
CA LYS A 258 -2.34 25.02 9.91
C LYS A 258 -2.68 25.98 11.06
N GLU A 259 -3.17 25.45 12.15
CA GLU A 259 -3.09 26.04 13.47
C GLU A 259 -2.24 25.18 14.41
#